data_500d71badf5550dfc7f33aee5f2d732e
#
_entry.id   500d71badf5550dfc7f33aee5f2d732e
#
_cell.length_a   1.000
_cell.length_b   1.000
_cell.length_c   1.000
_cell.angle_alpha   90.00
_cell.angle_beta   90.00
_cell.angle_gamma   90.00
#
_symmetry.space_group_name_H-M   'P 1'
#
loop_
_entity.id
_entity.type
_entity.pdbx_description
1 polymer ?
#
loop_
_entity_poly.entity_id
_entity_poly.type
_entity_poly.pdbx_seq_one_letter_code
_entity_poly.pdbx_strand_id
1 'polypeptide(L)'
;WYARVLGIKVEPWGVVFTPDAAAAHPGAATVFSPFKADTDYFEPSDKELMFNLMVDDLDGILARCAEHGVEPVKTFPDEANGRFAHIMDPEGRKIELW
;
A
#
# COMPACT_ATOMS: atom_id res chain seq x y z
N TRP A 1 -2.35 9.84 -10.02
CA TRP A 1 -2.26 9.81 -8.56
C TRP A 1 -1.13 8.90 -8.08
N TYR A 2 -1.09 7.63 -8.48
CA TYR A 2 -0.09 6.64 -8.03
C TYR A 2 1.36 7.08 -8.34
N ALA A 3 1.60 7.63 -9.54
CA ALA A 3 2.92 8.16 -9.89
C ALA A 3 3.31 9.36 -9.03
N ARG A 4 2.37 10.28 -8.84
CA ARG A 4 2.61 11.54 -8.12
C ARG A 4 2.75 11.32 -6.62
N VAL A 5 1.85 10.55 -6.02
CA VAL A 5 1.78 10.37 -4.56
C VAL A 5 2.72 9.27 -4.08
N LEU A 6 2.73 8.12 -4.75
CA LEU A 6 3.53 6.97 -4.33
C LEU A 6 4.87 6.82 -5.07
N GLY A 7 5.13 7.65 -6.09
CA GLY A 7 6.37 7.57 -6.86
C GLY A 7 6.47 6.34 -7.77
N ILE A 8 5.36 5.63 -8.00
CA ILE A 8 5.32 4.43 -8.84
C ILE A 8 5.47 4.85 -10.31
N LYS A 9 6.36 4.17 -11.05
CA LYS A 9 6.47 4.36 -12.49
C LYS A 9 5.27 3.73 -13.19
N VAL A 10 4.36 4.57 -13.68
CA VAL A 10 3.13 4.14 -14.37
C VAL A 10 3.31 4.30 -15.88
N GLU A 11 3.12 3.21 -16.61
CA GLU A 11 3.07 3.16 -18.06
C GLU A 11 1.62 3.33 -18.56
N PRO A 12 1.37 3.66 -19.86
CA PRO A 12 0.01 3.85 -20.36
C PRO A 12 -0.96 2.69 -20.15
N TRP A 13 -0.43 1.49 -20.01
CA TRP A 13 -1.21 0.25 -19.81
C TRP A 13 -1.20 -0.27 -18.37
N GLY A 14 -0.41 0.31 -17.46
CA GLY A 14 -0.34 -0.10 -16.06
C GLY A 14 1.05 -0.10 -15.46
N VAL A 15 1.26 -0.92 -14.45
CA VAL A 15 2.52 -1.06 -13.70
C VAL A 15 2.95 -2.52 -13.68
N VAL A 16 4.26 -2.77 -13.82
CA VAL A 16 4.85 -4.09 -13.58
C VAL A 16 5.80 -4.00 -12.39
N PHE A 17 5.60 -4.87 -11.45
CA PHE A 17 6.58 -5.18 -10.41
C PHE A 17 7.33 -6.44 -10.84
N THR A 18 8.55 -6.27 -11.31
CA THR A 18 9.34 -7.38 -11.85
C THR A 18 9.89 -8.28 -10.76
N PRO A 19 10.21 -9.55 -11.06
CA PRO A 19 10.89 -10.43 -10.11
C PRO A 19 12.20 -9.83 -9.56
N ASP A 20 12.94 -9.11 -10.38
CA ASP A 20 14.18 -8.45 -9.96
C ASP A 20 13.93 -7.33 -8.94
N ALA A 21 12.85 -6.55 -9.14
CA ALA A 21 12.44 -5.55 -8.17
C ALA A 21 12.05 -6.18 -6.83
N ALA A 22 11.32 -7.29 -6.85
CA ALA A 22 10.99 -8.05 -5.65
C ALA A 22 12.25 -8.65 -4.99
N ALA A 23 13.18 -9.20 -5.77
CA ALA A 23 14.42 -9.80 -5.27
C ALA A 23 15.35 -8.79 -4.59
N ALA A 24 15.24 -7.50 -4.91
CA ALA A 24 16.00 -6.43 -4.26
C ALA A 24 15.56 -6.18 -2.80
N HIS A 25 14.40 -6.71 -2.40
CA HIS A 25 13.82 -6.52 -1.06
C HIS A 25 13.79 -7.83 -0.30
N PRO A 26 14.66 -8.04 0.71
CA PRO A 26 14.61 -9.23 1.58
C PRO A 26 13.22 -9.36 2.23
N GLY A 27 12.61 -10.53 2.09
CA GLY A 27 11.28 -10.80 2.62
C GLY A 27 10.12 -10.41 1.70
N ALA A 28 10.39 -9.86 0.51
CA ALA A 28 9.34 -9.60 -0.48
C ALA A 28 8.64 -10.90 -0.88
N ALA A 29 7.31 -10.85 -0.92
CA ALA A 29 6.47 -12.00 -1.24
C ALA A 29 5.19 -11.55 -1.96
N THR A 30 4.63 -12.46 -2.75
CA THR A 30 3.24 -12.34 -3.18
C THR A 30 2.37 -13.04 -2.15
N VAL A 31 1.45 -12.30 -1.52
CA VAL A 31 0.55 -12.82 -0.50
C VAL A 31 -0.88 -12.79 -1.05
N PHE A 32 -1.57 -13.91 -0.97
CA PHE A 32 -3.01 -14.01 -1.19
C PHE A 32 -3.67 -14.30 0.15
N SER A 33 -4.41 -13.33 0.67
CA SER A 33 -5.03 -13.42 2.00
C SER A 33 -6.54 -13.19 1.88
N PRO A 34 -7.34 -14.26 1.81
CA PRO A 34 -8.79 -14.13 1.85
C PRO A 34 -9.27 -13.75 3.25
N PHE A 35 -10.23 -12.85 3.29
CA PHE A 35 -10.88 -12.40 4.51
C PHE A 35 -12.28 -13.02 4.64
N LYS A 36 -12.84 -13.03 5.85
CA LYS A 36 -14.23 -13.38 6.06
C LYS A 36 -15.14 -12.36 5.37
N ALA A 37 -16.33 -12.81 4.93
CA ALA A 37 -17.28 -11.96 4.23
C ALA A 37 -17.79 -10.76 5.06
N ASP A 38 -17.74 -10.87 6.38
CA ASP A 38 -18.15 -9.85 7.34
C ASP A 38 -16.97 -9.05 7.94
N THR A 39 -15.79 -9.07 7.28
CA THR A 39 -14.62 -8.34 7.76
C THR A 39 -14.83 -6.83 7.72
N ASP A 40 -14.36 -6.12 8.74
CA ASP A 40 -14.24 -4.67 8.79
C ASP A 40 -12.84 -4.18 8.40
N TYR A 41 -11.94 -5.10 8.04
CA TYR A 41 -10.54 -4.76 7.77
C TYR A 41 -10.37 -3.78 6.60
N PHE A 42 -11.31 -3.78 5.65
CA PHE A 42 -11.28 -2.87 4.49
C PHE A 42 -11.81 -1.46 4.79
N GLU A 43 -12.48 -1.24 5.91
CA GLU A 43 -12.97 0.08 6.27
C GLU A 43 -11.84 1.14 6.34
N PRO A 44 -12.09 2.39 5.90
CA PRO A 44 -13.36 2.97 5.48
C PRO A 44 -13.70 2.75 3.99
N SER A 45 -13.00 1.85 3.28
CA SER A 45 -13.32 1.50 1.90
C SER A 45 -14.61 0.67 1.82
N ASP A 46 -15.42 0.94 0.80
CA ASP A 46 -16.59 0.13 0.43
C ASP A 46 -16.23 -0.98 -0.58
N LYS A 47 -14.96 -1.12 -0.92
CA LYS A 47 -14.46 -2.13 -1.87
C LYS A 47 -14.18 -3.45 -1.17
N GLU A 48 -14.40 -4.54 -1.89
CA GLU A 48 -14.22 -5.91 -1.39
C GLU A 48 -12.76 -6.40 -1.42
N LEU A 49 -11.82 -5.51 -1.73
CA LEU A 49 -10.40 -5.80 -1.78
C LEU A 49 -9.57 -4.56 -1.45
N MET A 50 -8.36 -4.80 -0.99
CA MET A 50 -7.32 -3.80 -0.85
C MET A 50 -6.01 -4.30 -1.46
N PHE A 51 -5.11 -3.37 -1.78
CA PHE A 51 -3.75 -3.68 -2.20
C PHE A 51 -2.79 -3.53 -1.03
N ASN A 52 -1.80 -4.42 -0.99
CA ASN A 52 -0.63 -4.25 -0.15
C ASN A 52 0.56 -3.93 -1.06
N LEU A 53 1.29 -2.86 -0.76
CA LEU A 53 2.49 -2.45 -1.48
C LEU A 53 3.66 -2.39 -0.50
N MET A 54 4.66 -3.22 -0.75
CA MET A 54 5.93 -3.16 -0.03
C MET A 54 6.70 -1.91 -0.47
N VAL A 55 7.24 -1.17 0.50
CA VAL A 55 7.99 0.06 0.28
C VAL A 55 9.34 0.01 0.99
N ASP A 56 10.33 0.69 0.44
CA ASP A 56 11.67 0.76 1.03
C ASP A 56 11.74 1.63 2.28
N ASP A 57 10.95 2.70 2.28
CA ASP A 57 10.97 3.73 3.31
C ASP A 57 9.53 4.19 3.57
N LEU A 58 8.90 3.61 4.57
CA LEU A 58 7.52 3.92 4.95
C LEU A 58 7.37 5.38 5.38
N ASP A 59 8.32 5.91 6.17
CA ASP A 59 8.25 7.29 6.63
C ASP A 59 8.38 8.28 5.47
N GLY A 60 9.29 8.00 4.53
CA GLY A 60 9.45 8.79 3.32
C GLY A 60 8.20 8.78 2.43
N ILE A 61 7.56 7.62 2.26
CA ILE A 61 6.30 7.52 1.50
C ILE A 61 5.17 8.26 2.21
N LEU A 62 5.04 8.15 3.53
CA LEU A 62 4.01 8.87 4.29
C LEU A 62 4.22 10.38 4.25
N ALA A 63 5.46 10.85 4.34
CA ALA A 63 5.79 12.26 4.15
C ALA A 63 5.38 12.76 2.76
N ARG A 64 5.68 11.98 1.72
CA ARG A 64 5.26 12.27 0.34
C ARG A 64 3.74 12.28 0.19
N CYS A 65 3.04 11.34 0.80
CA CYS A 65 1.57 11.33 0.86
C CYS A 65 1.04 12.65 1.45
N ALA A 66 1.58 13.07 2.59
CA ALA A 66 1.18 14.30 3.28
C ALA A 66 1.40 15.55 2.40
N GLU A 67 2.51 15.63 1.65
CA GLU A 67 2.76 16.72 0.70
C GLU A 67 1.68 16.82 -0.39
N HIS A 68 1.01 15.72 -0.69
CA HIS A 68 -0.09 15.63 -1.66
C HIS A 68 -1.48 15.60 -1.00
N GLY A 69 -1.56 15.91 0.30
CA GLY A 69 -2.83 15.96 1.03
C GLY A 69 -3.44 14.60 1.35
N VAL A 70 -2.63 13.54 1.37
CA VAL A 70 -3.06 12.18 1.68
C VAL A 70 -2.56 11.81 3.07
N GLU A 71 -3.47 11.71 4.02
CA GLU A 71 -3.17 11.27 5.38
C GLU A 71 -3.49 9.78 5.57
N PRO A 72 -2.73 9.05 6.38
CA PRO A 72 -3.06 7.67 6.68
C PRO A 72 -4.39 7.58 7.44
N VAL A 73 -5.24 6.63 7.03
CA VAL A 73 -6.50 6.31 7.74
C VAL A 73 -6.26 5.39 8.92
N LYS A 74 -5.12 4.70 8.92
CA LYS A 74 -4.68 3.86 10.03
C LYS A 74 -3.16 3.73 10.01
N THR A 75 -2.56 3.76 11.18
CA THR A 75 -1.17 3.41 11.43
C THR A 75 -1.09 2.31 12.47
N PHE A 76 -0.03 1.54 12.44
CA PHE A 76 0.18 0.44 13.37
C PHE A 76 1.47 0.66 14.15
N PRO A 77 1.56 0.19 15.40
CA PRO A 77 2.84 0.12 16.10
C PRO A 77 3.79 -0.82 15.36
N ASP A 78 5.10 -0.61 15.54
CA ASP A 78 6.10 -1.48 14.96
C ASP A 78 5.91 -2.92 15.44
N GLU A 79 5.91 -3.85 14.49
CA GLU A 79 5.71 -5.27 14.73
C GLU A 79 6.92 -6.09 14.26
N ALA A 80 7.01 -7.35 14.68
CA ALA A 80 8.13 -8.23 14.31
C ALA A 80 8.19 -8.49 12.79
N ASN A 81 7.06 -8.43 12.09
CA ASN A 81 6.93 -8.64 10.65
C ASN A 81 6.96 -7.36 9.84
N GLY A 82 7.16 -6.19 10.47
CA GLY A 82 7.34 -4.92 9.78
C GLY A 82 6.52 -3.77 10.36
N ARG A 83 6.50 -2.70 9.60
CA ARG A 83 5.74 -1.48 9.88
C ARG A 83 4.66 -1.33 8.83
N PHE A 84 3.48 -0.90 9.24
CA PHE A 84 2.31 -0.83 8.37
C PHE A 84 1.59 0.50 8.50
N ALA A 85 1.05 0.99 7.38
CA ALA A 85 0.13 2.11 7.37
C ALA A 85 -0.92 1.91 6.26
N HIS A 86 -2.13 2.39 6.49
CA HIS A 86 -3.20 2.35 5.50
C HIS A 86 -3.51 3.75 4.98
N ILE A 87 -3.63 3.88 3.68
CA ILE A 87 -4.08 5.08 2.99
C ILE A 87 -5.26 4.76 2.08
N MET A 88 -5.93 5.80 1.60
CA MET A 88 -7.00 5.66 0.60
C MET A 88 -6.57 6.25 -0.74
N ASP A 89 -6.86 5.57 -1.83
CA ASP A 89 -6.74 6.14 -3.16
C ASP A 89 -7.95 7.02 -3.51
N PRO A 90 -7.89 7.83 -4.59
CA PRO A 90 -9.01 8.72 -4.97
C PRO A 90 -10.30 8.01 -5.37
N GLU A 91 -10.24 6.71 -5.65
CA GLU A 91 -11.42 5.90 -6.01
C GLU A 91 -12.00 5.13 -4.82
N GLY A 92 -11.49 5.40 -3.61
CA GLY A 92 -11.95 4.78 -2.37
C GLY A 92 -11.42 3.37 -2.13
N ARG A 93 -10.29 3.00 -2.76
CA ARG A 93 -9.61 1.75 -2.44
C ARG A 93 -8.63 1.97 -1.29
N LYS A 94 -8.63 1.05 -0.36
CA LYS A 94 -7.65 1.02 0.72
C LYS A 94 -6.35 0.39 0.22
N ILE A 95 -5.25 0.99 0.60
CA ILE A 95 -3.89 0.52 0.28
C ILE A 95 -3.15 0.37 1.60
N GLU A 96 -2.59 -0.80 1.84
CA GLU A 96 -1.64 -1.03 2.91
C GLU A 96 -0.22 -0.81 2.37
N LEU A 97 0.53 0.02 3.05
CA LEU A 97 1.96 0.25 2.82
C LEU A 97 2.73 -0.54 3.88
N TRP A 98 3.68 -1.34 3.42
CA TRP A 98 4.45 -2.25 4.29
C TRP A 98 5.94 -2.18 4.00
#